data_3e9b773168020be32fae38fba380a6e8
#
_entry.id   3e9b773168020be32fae38fba380a6e8
#
_cell.length_a   1.000
_cell.length_b   1.000
_cell.length_c   1.000
_cell.angle_alpha   90.00
_cell.angle_beta   90.00
_cell.angle_gamma   90.00
#
_symmetry.space_group_name_H-M   'P 1'
#
loop_
_entity.id
_entity.type
_entity.pdbx_description
1 polymer ?
#
loop_
_entity_poly.entity_id
_entity_poly.type
_entity_poly.pdbx_seq_one_letter_code
_entity_poly.pdbx_strand_id
1 'polypeptide(L)'
;MNKYRKDFPFFKAIDEQQTKENAHLVYLDTAATAQRPYIVMHSMSHFYTTENANPLRGLYSLSERATQAYENSRQTVANFINAKESAEVIFTRNTTESLNLVAYSYGKSVLKEGDEVCITI
;
A
#
# COMPACT_ATOMS: atom_id res chain seq x y z
N MET A 1 -6.17 -7.43 25.45
CA MET A 1 -6.53 -7.72 24.05
C MET A 1 -6.23 -6.49 23.20
N ASN A 2 -5.59 -6.62 22.03
CA ASN A 2 -5.28 -5.47 21.18
C ASN A 2 -6.59 -4.88 20.62
N LYS A 3 -6.85 -3.59 20.89
CA LYS A 3 -8.08 -2.89 20.48
C LYS A 3 -8.33 -2.89 18.97
N TYR A 4 -7.28 -3.03 18.17
CA TYR A 4 -7.36 -3.01 16.71
C TYR A 4 -7.61 -4.40 16.09
N ARG A 5 -7.49 -5.51 16.85
CA ARG A 5 -7.66 -6.88 16.31
C ARG A 5 -9.00 -7.07 15.60
N LYS A 6 -10.06 -6.46 16.11
CA LYS A 6 -11.41 -6.49 15.54
C LYS A 6 -11.53 -5.84 14.14
N ASP A 7 -10.59 -4.98 13.78
CA ASP A 7 -10.60 -4.26 12.51
C ASP A 7 -10.10 -5.15 11.35
N PHE A 8 -9.58 -6.33 11.67
CA PHE A 8 -9.03 -7.29 10.72
C PHE A 8 -9.92 -8.52 10.60
N PRO A 9 -10.60 -8.75 9.44
CA PRO A 9 -11.51 -9.87 9.26
C PRO A 9 -10.83 -11.24 9.42
N PHE A 10 -9.55 -11.35 9.08
CA PHE A 10 -8.77 -12.57 9.28
C PHE A 10 -8.80 -13.03 10.74
N PHE A 11 -8.52 -12.14 11.68
CA PHE A 11 -8.52 -12.50 13.09
C PHE A 11 -9.93 -12.77 13.63
N LYS A 12 -10.92 -12.04 13.12
CA LYS A 12 -12.31 -12.31 13.47
C LYS A 12 -12.74 -13.72 13.06
N ALA A 13 -12.44 -14.13 11.83
CA ALA A 13 -12.75 -15.48 11.34
C ALA A 13 -12.03 -16.58 12.16
N ILE A 14 -10.78 -16.36 12.55
CA ILE A 14 -10.02 -17.30 13.39
C ILE A 14 -10.67 -17.38 14.80
N ASP A 15 -11.00 -16.23 15.39
CA ASP A 15 -11.59 -16.18 16.72
C ASP A 15 -13.00 -16.83 16.75
N GLU A 16 -13.77 -16.75 15.67
CA GLU A 16 -15.08 -17.41 15.51
C GLU A 16 -14.97 -18.94 15.27
N GLN A 17 -13.88 -19.38 14.65
CA GLN A 17 -13.63 -20.82 14.39
C GLN A 17 -12.86 -21.50 15.52
N GLN A 18 -12.93 -20.97 16.74
CA GLN A 18 -12.14 -21.44 17.88
C GLN A 18 -12.17 -22.97 18.05
N THR A 19 -11.12 -23.62 17.64
CA THR A 19 -10.74 -24.96 18.09
C THR A 19 -9.69 -24.83 19.19
N LYS A 20 -9.47 -25.89 19.97
CA LYS A 20 -8.39 -25.90 20.99
C LYS A 20 -7.03 -25.55 20.42
N GLU A 21 -6.79 -25.80 19.14
CA GLU A 21 -5.55 -25.51 18.43
C GLU A 21 -5.40 -24.05 18.01
N ASN A 22 -6.53 -23.32 17.80
CA ASN A 22 -6.54 -21.94 17.31
C ASN A 22 -6.85 -20.90 18.38
N ALA A 23 -7.02 -21.31 19.64
CA ALA A 23 -7.61 -20.48 20.71
C ALA A 23 -6.85 -19.16 20.99
N HIS A 24 -5.59 -19.04 20.56
CA HIS A 24 -4.75 -17.86 20.80
C HIS A 24 -3.73 -17.66 19.68
N LEU A 25 -4.19 -17.64 18.40
CA LEU A 25 -3.27 -17.35 17.31
C LEU A 25 -2.63 -15.97 17.47
N VAL A 26 -1.31 -15.95 17.62
CA VAL A 26 -0.48 -14.76 17.54
C VAL A 26 0.19 -14.75 16.16
N TYR A 27 -0.14 -13.76 15.34
CA TYR A 27 0.43 -13.62 14.00
C TYR A 27 1.63 -12.67 14.06
N LEU A 28 2.84 -13.17 13.79
CA LEU A 28 4.10 -12.43 13.87
C LEU A 28 4.80 -12.24 12.52
N ASP A 29 4.19 -12.71 11.43
CA ASP A 29 4.78 -12.69 10.08
C ASP A 29 4.32 -11.48 9.25
N THR A 30 4.07 -10.35 9.88
CA THR A 30 3.61 -9.11 9.22
C THR A 30 4.67 -8.54 8.26
N ALA A 31 5.95 -8.83 8.49
CA ALA A 31 7.03 -8.40 7.59
C ALA A 31 6.91 -9.04 6.19
N ALA A 32 6.51 -10.31 6.13
CA ALA A 32 6.28 -11.01 4.86
C ALA A 32 4.88 -10.71 4.31
N THR A 33 3.84 -10.76 5.15
CA THR A 33 2.46 -10.57 4.73
C THR A 33 1.65 -9.84 5.81
N ALA A 34 1.35 -8.59 5.59
CA ALA A 34 0.45 -7.83 6.48
C ALA A 34 -1.01 -8.24 6.28
N GLN A 35 -1.71 -8.50 7.36
CA GLN A 35 -3.16 -8.71 7.31
C GLN A 35 -3.88 -7.40 6.94
N ARG A 36 -4.94 -7.51 6.14
CA ARG A 36 -5.66 -6.35 5.63
C ARG A 36 -6.85 -5.99 6.53
N PRO A 37 -6.96 -4.74 6.97
CA PRO A 37 -8.13 -4.31 7.73
C PRO A 37 -9.38 -4.23 6.83
N TYR A 38 -10.55 -4.32 7.46
CA TYR A 38 -11.85 -4.26 6.79
C TYR A 38 -11.98 -3.06 5.86
N ILE A 39 -11.56 -1.88 6.33
CA ILE A 39 -11.69 -0.64 5.56
C ILE A 39 -10.94 -0.68 4.23
N VAL A 40 -9.77 -1.30 4.18
CA VAL A 40 -8.99 -1.44 2.94
C VAL A 40 -9.72 -2.36 1.96
N MET A 41 -10.19 -3.53 2.44
CA MET A 41 -10.93 -4.49 1.61
C MET A 41 -12.23 -3.89 1.08
N HIS A 42 -12.97 -3.19 1.94
CA HIS A 42 -14.21 -2.51 1.57
C HIS A 42 -13.97 -1.43 0.52
N SER A 43 -12.95 -0.59 0.70
CA SER A 43 -12.61 0.48 -0.25
C SER A 43 -12.23 -0.08 -1.63
N MET A 44 -11.46 -1.17 -1.67
CA MET A 44 -11.14 -1.86 -2.93
C MET A 44 -12.39 -2.42 -3.61
N SER A 45 -13.25 -3.12 -2.85
CA SER A 45 -14.50 -3.67 -3.38
C SER A 45 -15.42 -2.56 -3.89
N HIS A 46 -15.57 -1.48 -3.12
CA HIS A 46 -16.37 -0.32 -3.52
C HIS A 46 -15.86 0.29 -4.83
N PHE A 47 -14.56 0.53 -4.94
CA PHE A 47 -13.99 1.06 -6.18
C PHE A 47 -14.32 0.18 -7.39
N TYR A 48 -14.07 -1.13 -7.29
CA TYR A 48 -14.33 -2.05 -8.41
C TYR A 48 -15.80 -2.20 -8.75
N THR A 49 -16.70 -2.04 -7.79
CA THR A 49 -18.14 -2.21 -8.03
C THR A 49 -18.84 -0.92 -8.48
N THR A 50 -18.29 0.25 -8.20
CA THR A 50 -19.01 1.53 -8.40
C THR A 50 -18.23 2.59 -9.17
N GLU A 51 -16.90 2.55 -9.18
CA GLU A 51 -16.04 3.62 -9.68
C GLU A 51 -14.95 3.14 -10.63
N ASN A 52 -14.95 1.85 -10.99
CA ASN A 52 -13.89 1.26 -11.82
C ASN A 52 -13.82 1.92 -13.22
N ALA A 53 -12.86 2.80 -13.38
CA ALA A 53 -12.59 3.51 -14.62
C ALA A 53 -11.09 3.75 -14.79
N ASN A 54 -10.66 4.04 -16.03
CA ASN A 54 -9.27 4.35 -16.32
C ASN A 54 -8.92 5.76 -15.79
N PRO A 55 -8.05 5.88 -14.78
CA PRO A 55 -7.62 7.19 -14.29
C PRO A 55 -6.75 7.91 -15.34
N LEU A 56 -6.66 9.24 -15.26
CA LEU A 56 -5.77 10.14 -16.01
C LEU A 56 -6.04 10.33 -17.50
N ARG A 57 -6.88 9.54 -18.15
CA ARG A 57 -7.04 9.58 -19.63
C ARG A 57 -8.47 9.77 -20.13
N GLY A 58 -9.48 9.73 -19.29
CA GLY A 58 -10.87 9.86 -19.69
C GLY A 58 -11.42 11.26 -19.45
N LEU A 59 -12.25 11.75 -20.38
CA LEU A 59 -12.97 13.03 -20.27
C LEU A 59 -14.41 12.83 -19.76
N TYR A 60 -14.68 11.74 -19.04
CA TYR A 60 -15.99 11.41 -18.50
C TYR A 60 -15.93 11.28 -16.97
N SER A 61 -17.05 11.51 -16.32
CA SER A 61 -17.14 11.70 -14.87
C SER A 61 -16.57 10.56 -14.01
N LEU A 62 -16.67 9.29 -14.47
CA LEU A 62 -16.08 8.15 -13.75
C LEU A 62 -14.55 8.20 -13.80
N SER A 63 -13.95 8.54 -14.94
CA SER A 63 -12.51 8.68 -15.07
C SER A 63 -11.95 9.83 -14.22
N GLU A 64 -12.70 10.95 -14.16
CA GLU A 64 -12.33 12.09 -13.31
C GLU A 64 -12.35 11.69 -11.82
N ARG A 65 -13.39 10.97 -11.37
CA ARG A 65 -13.47 10.45 -9.99
C ARG A 65 -12.35 9.47 -9.67
N ALA A 66 -12.06 8.53 -10.58
CA ALA A 66 -10.95 7.60 -10.40
C ALA A 66 -9.59 8.33 -10.30
N THR A 67 -9.39 9.35 -11.14
CA THR A 67 -8.21 10.22 -11.09
C THR A 67 -8.13 10.96 -9.75
N GLN A 68 -9.23 11.56 -9.31
CA GLN A 68 -9.28 12.29 -8.05
C GLN A 68 -8.99 11.38 -6.85
N ALA A 69 -9.55 10.16 -6.84
CA ALA A 69 -9.28 9.17 -5.79
C ALA A 69 -7.80 8.79 -5.73
N TYR A 70 -7.17 8.60 -6.89
CA TYR A 70 -5.73 8.30 -6.98
C TYR A 70 -4.87 9.46 -6.45
N GLU A 71 -5.12 10.69 -6.90
CA GLU A 71 -4.35 11.86 -6.49
C GLU A 71 -4.58 12.22 -5.02
N ASN A 72 -5.80 12.05 -4.50
CA ASN A 72 -6.08 12.22 -3.07
C ASN A 72 -5.30 11.21 -2.22
N SER A 73 -5.14 9.97 -2.71
CA SER A 73 -4.33 8.96 -2.03
C SER A 73 -2.85 9.35 -2.00
N ARG A 74 -2.32 9.89 -3.10
CA ARG A 74 -0.94 10.42 -3.14
C ARG A 74 -0.76 11.56 -2.16
N GLN A 75 -1.69 12.51 -2.13
CA GLN A 75 -1.64 13.64 -1.22
C GLN A 75 -1.71 13.20 0.25
N THR A 76 -2.53 12.19 0.55
CA THR A 76 -2.63 11.62 1.90
C THR A 76 -1.30 11.02 2.35
N VAL A 77 -0.64 10.26 1.48
CA VAL A 77 0.69 9.70 1.77
C VAL A 77 1.74 10.80 1.90
N ALA A 78 1.74 11.77 0.99
CA ALA A 78 2.66 12.92 1.05
C ALA A 78 2.56 13.66 2.39
N ASN A 79 1.34 13.95 2.85
CA ASN A 79 1.10 14.58 4.15
C ASN A 79 1.60 13.71 5.31
N PHE A 80 1.38 12.40 5.25
CA PHE A 80 1.80 11.46 6.29
C PHE A 80 3.33 11.39 6.45
N ILE A 81 4.07 11.39 5.33
CA ILE A 81 5.54 11.34 5.34
C ILE A 81 6.19 12.74 5.36
N ASN A 82 5.39 13.80 5.42
CA ASN A 82 5.84 15.20 5.37
C ASN A 82 6.63 15.53 4.09
N ALA A 83 6.22 14.99 2.95
CA ALA A 83 6.74 15.37 1.64
C ALA A 83 6.23 16.76 1.25
N LYS A 84 7.01 17.53 0.49
CA LYS A 84 6.64 18.88 0.07
C LYS A 84 5.53 18.87 -0.98
N GLU A 85 5.60 17.89 -1.88
CA GLU A 85 4.68 17.76 -3.00
C GLU A 85 4.20 16.32 -3.17
N SER A 86 2.96 16.12 -3.59
CA SER A 86 2.43 14.78 -3.91
C SER A 86 3.17 14.09 -5.05
N ALA A 87 3.83 14.85 -5.93
CA ALA A 87 4.68 14.32 -7.00
C ALA A 87 5.88 13.52 -6.49
N GLU A 88 6.32 13.73 -5.25
CA GLU A 88 7.38 12.94 -4.61
C GLU A 88 6.93 11.52 -4.24
N VAL A 89 5.62 11.25 -4.25
CA VAL A 89 5.05 9.94 -3.94
C VAL A 89 4.82 9.14 -5.22
N ILE A 90 5.50 8.03 -5.35
CA ILE A 90 5.37 7.10 -6.48
C ILE A 90 4.85 5.76 -5.96
N PHE A 91 3.66 5.36 -6.39
CA PHE A 91 3.11 4.06 -6.05
C PHE A 91 3.71 2.97 -6.94
N THR A 92 4.16 1.90 -6.33
CA THR A 92 4.71 0.72 -6.98
C THR A 92 3.98 -0.54 -6.50
N ARG A 93 4.17 -1.65 -7.20
CA ARG A 93 3.51 -2.92 -6.84
C ARG A 93 4.08 -3.57 -5.58
N ASN A 94 5.37 -3.35 -5.31
CA ASN A 94 6.07 -3.95 -4.18
C ASN A 94 7.44 -3.28 -3.96
N THR A 95 8.11 -3.65 -2.86
CA THR A 95 9.44 -3.14 -2.50
C THR A 95 10.50 -3.44 -3.57
N THR A 96 10.46 -4.61 -4.19
CA THR A 96 11.40 -4.98 -5.26
C THR A 96 11.31 -3.99 -6.43
N GLU A 97 10.10 -3.65 -6.87
CA GLU A 97 9.91 -2.64 -7.91
C GLU A 97 10.41 -1.27 -7.47
N SER A 98 10.13 -0.86 -6.24
CA SER A 98 10.60 0.42 -5.69
C SER A 98 12.14 0.52 -5.70
N LEU A 99 12.83 -0.50 -5.21
CA LEU A 99 14.29 -0.53 -5.18
C LEU A 99 14.88 -0.54 -6.59
N ASN A 100 14.32 -1.31 -7.50
CA ASN A 100 14.76 -1.30 -8.90
C ASN A 100 14.50 0.04 -9.58
N LEU A 101 13.36 0.69 -9.31
CA LEU A 101 13.07 2.03 -9.82
C LEU A 101 14.12 3.03 -9.37
N VAL A 102 14.50 3.03 -8.09
CA VAL A 102 15.56 3.89 -7.56
C VAL A 102 16.90 3.58 -8.22
N ALA A 103 17.26 2.30 -8.35
CA ALA A 103 18.53 1.90 -8.95
C ALA A 103 18.61 2.31 -10.43
N TYR A 104 17.57 2.07 -11.21
CA TYR A 104 17.58 2.33 -12.66
C TYR A 104 17.36 3.81 -13.02
N SER A 105 16.64 4.57 -12.20
CA SER A 105 16.39 5.99 -12.46
C SER A 105 17.42 6.87 -11.75
N TYR A 106 17.30 7.03 -10.45
CA TYR A 106 18.15 7.88 -9.63
C TYR A 106 19.61 7.40 -9.62
N GLY A 107 19.84 6.11 -9.34
CA GLY A 107 21.19 5.54 -9.28
C GLY A 107 21.98 5.81 -10.57
N LYS A 108 21.41 5.46 -11.73
CA LYS A 108 22.06 5.69 -13.02
C LYS A 108 22.28 7.18 -13.36
N SER A 109 21.47 8.07 -12.84
CA SER A 109 21.59 9.51 -13.12
C SER A 109 22.59 10.22 -12.21
N VAL A 110 22.84 9.69 -11.01
CA VAL A 110 23.63 10.36 -9.96
C VAL A 110 24.97 9.69 -9.73
N LEU A 111 25.02 8.35 -9.74
CA LEU A 111 26.24 7.59 -9.43
C LEU A 111 27.26 7.67 -10.57
N LYS A 112 28.53 7.86 -10.18
CA LYS A 112 29.71 7.95 -11.06
C LYS A 112 30.70 6.87 -10.68
N GLU A 113 31.69 6.66 -11.53
CA GLU A 113 32.81 5.78 -11.24
C GLU A 113 33.54 6.19 -9.96
N GLY A 114 33.66 5.25 -9.02
CA GLY A 114 34.29 5.49 -7.71
C GLY A 114 33.28 5.80 -6.59
N ASP A 115 31.98 6.02 -6.88
CA ASP A 115 30.95 6.17 -5.85
C ASP A 115 30.63 4.83 -5.19
N GLU A 116 30.32 4.87 -3.91
CA GLU A 116 29.98 3.68 -3.10
C GLU A 116 28.51 3.65 -2.73
N VAL A 117 27.92 2.45 -2.75
CA VAL A 117 26.55 2.20 -2.27
C VAL A 117 26.60 1.26 -1.08
N CYS A 118 26.14 1.74 0.09
CA CYS A 118 26.06 0.94 1.30
C CYS A 118 24.73 0.19 1.37
N ILE A 119 24.80 -1.13 1.54
CA ILE A 119 23.61 -1.99 1.73
C ILE A 119 23.78 -2.82 2.99
N THR A 120 22.67 -3.22 3.60
CA THR A 120 22.66 -4.20 4.69
C THR A 120 22.58 -5.62 4.12
N ILE A 121 23.23 -6.55 4.78
CA ILE A 121 23.17 -7.99 4.51
C ILE A 121 22.26 -8.67 5.53
#